data_bb333a175f4d1fa7b86aed0f288e8949
#
_entry.id   bb333a175f4d1fa7b86aed0f288e8949
#
_cell.length_a   1.000
_cell.length_b   1.000
_cell.length_c   1.000
_cell.angle_alpha   90.00
_cell.angle_beta   90.00
_cell.angle_gamma   90.00
#
_symmetry.space_group_name_H-M   'P 1'
#
loop_
_entity.id
_entity.type
_entity.pdbx_description
1 polymer ?
#
loop_
_entity_poly.entity_id
_entity_poly.type
_entity_poly.pdbx_seq_one_letter_code
_entity_poly.pdbx_strand_id
1 'polypeptide(L)'
;MVERTLFLNGTIAEDSWFDDDVTPQMFKEELMDGNGNITVWINSPGGDCVAAAQIYNMLREYDGKVTVKIDGIAASAASVIAMAGDRVMMSPVSMMMIHNPMTIAFGDSGEMQRAIDMLKSVKDSIINAYELKTGMSRTKLAHLMDAETWMDANKAIELGFADEVIQRNGAVDEMEIPQVSMLYSKTAVVNSLMDKIAEKCRIQQKNETENSNKVKADSLMSRLNLLNR
;
A
#
# COMPACT_ATOMS: atom_id res chain seq x y z
N MET A 1 -14.14 -10.95 26.63
CA MET A 1 -14.06 -9.73 25.82
C MET A 1 -14.02 -10.20 24.38
N VAL A 2 -14.87 -9.67 23.51
CA VAL A 2 -14.85 -10.01 22.08
C VAL A 2 -13.63 -9.30 21.50
N GLU A 3 -12.70 -10.05 20.94
CA GLU A 3 -11.54 -9.51 20.22
C GLU A 3 -12.04 -8.90 18.91
N ARG A 4 -11.76 -7.62 18.68
CA ARG A 4 -12.13 -6.92 17.46
C ARG A 4 -11.16 -7.27 16.35
N THR A 5 -11.69 -7.35 15.14
CA THR A 5 -10.88 -7.64 13.94
C THR A 5 -11.02 -6.49 12.96
N LEU A 6 -9.89 -5.97 12.51
CA LEU A 6 -9.77 -4.99 11.45
C LEU A 6 -9.11 -5.64 10.23
N PHE A 7 -9.46 -5.16 9.04
CA PHE A 7 -8.89 -5.67 7.78
C PHE A 7 -8.17 -4.57 7.03
N LEU A 8 -6.92 -4.84 6.66
CA LEU A 8 -6.10 -3.99 5.82
C LEU A 8 -5.85 -4.74 4.51
N ASN A 9 -6.84 -4.67 3.61
CA ASN A 9 -6.82 -5.34 2.33
C ASN A 9 -6.73 -4.33 1.20
N GLY A 10 -5.84 -4.55 0.22
CA GLY A 10 -5.69 -3.67 -0.93
C GLY A 10 -4.54 -2.68 -0.82
N THR A 11 -4.58 -1.65 -1.65
CA THR A 11 -3.50 -0.64 -1.76
C THR A 11 -3.61 0.40 -0.65
N ILE A 12 -2.47 0.76 -0.05
CA ILE A 12 -2.40 1.85 0.93
C ILE A 12 -2.25 3.17 0.18
N ALA A 13 -3.16 4.12 0.43
CA ALA A 13 -3.19 5.40 -0.24
C ALA A 13 -3.51 6.55 0.73
N GLU A 14 -3.10 7.77 0.41
CA GLU A 14 -3.46 8.97 1.16
C GLU A 14 -4.95 9.29 1.00
N ASP A 15 -5.45 9.20 -0.25
CA ASP A 15 -6.85 9.37 -0.62
C ASP A 15 -7.38 8.11 -1.33
N SER A 16 -8.67 7.79 -1.13
CA SER A 16 -9.32 6.67 -1.82
C SER A 16 -9.66 7.06 -3.26
N TRP A 17 -8.94 6.47 -4.21
CA TRP A 17 -9.18 6.62 -5.63
C TRP A 17 -9.85 5.40 -6.25
N PHE A 18 -9.74 4.26 -5.59
CA PHE A 18 -10.34 2.98 -5.97
C PHE A 18 -11.07 2.39 -4.78
N ASP A 19 -12.06 1.56 -5.04
CA ASP A 19 -12.90 0.95 -4.00
C ASP A 19 -12.13 0.00 -3.06
N ASP A 20 -10.93 -0.43 -3.47
CA ASP A 20 -10.04 -1.32 -2.72
C ASP A 20 -8.87 -0.59 -2.01
N ASP A 21 -8.87 0.74 -2.00
CA ASP A 21 -7.85 1.52 -1.30
C ASP A 21 -8.11 1.58 0.21
N VAL A 22 -7.03 1.46 1.00
CA VAL A 22 -7.04 1.68 2.45
C VAL A 22 -6.39 3.01 2.75
N THR A 23 -7.18 3.95 3.31
CA THR A 23 -6.65 5.26 3.71
C THR A 23 -6.46 5.35 5.23
N PRO A 24 -5.56 6.20 5.73
CA PRO A 24 -5.41 6.44 7.16
C PRO A 24 -6.70 6.89 7.84
N GLN A 25 -7.54 7.66 7.13
CA GLN A 25 -8.81 8.12 7.69
C GLN A 25 -9.79 6.96 7.89
N MET A 26 -10.01 6.12 6.87
CA MET A 26 -10.89 4.95 6.97
C MET A 26 -10.41 4.00 8.06
N PHE A 27 -9.10 3.74 8.11
CA PHE A 27 -8.51 2.89 9.13
C PHE A 27 -8.69 3.47 10.54
N LYS A 28 -8.54 4.79 10.70
CA LYS A 28 -8.74 5.49 11.98
C LYS A 28 -10.19 5.38 12.47
N GLU A 29 -11.16 5.59 11.59
CA GLU A 29 -12.58 5.48 11.92
C GLU A 29 -12.90 4.08 12.44
N GLU A 30 -12.43 3.04 11.74
CA GLU A 30 -12.63 1.66 12.17
C GLU A 30 -11.85 1.34 13.46
N LEU A 31 -10.62 1.85 13.63
CA LEU A 31 -9.83 1.66 14.84
C LEU A 31 -10.51 2.27 16.08
N MET A 32 -11.13 3.46 15.94
CA MET A 32 -11.75 4.19 17.03
C MET A 32 -13.18 3.73 17.36
N ASP A 33 -13.77 2.86 16.55
CA ASP A 33 -15.13 2.33 16.77
C ASP A 33 -15.21 1.29 17.91
N GLY A 34 -14.28 1.31 18.85
CA GLY A 34 -14.31 0.47 20.04
C GLY A 34 -12.99 0.39 20.77
N ASN A 35 -12.98 -0.38 21.87
CA ASN A 35 -11.84 -0.51 22.78
C ASN A 35 -11.46 -1.97 22.99
N GLY A 36 -10.29 -2.20 23.59
CA GLY A 36 -9.79 -3.53 23.96
C GLY A 36 -8.76 -4.04 22.97
N ASN A 37 -8.46 -5.33 23.02
CA ASN A 37 -7.48 -5.92 22.11
C ASN A 37 -8.04 -6.03 20.70
N ILE A 38 -7.15 -5.85 19.71
CA ILE A 38 -7.51 -5.94 18.28
C ILE A 38 -6.63 -6.94 17.56
N THR A 39 -7.21 -7.56 16.53
CA THR A 39 -6.48 -8.30 15.50
C THR A 39 -6.58 -7.55 14.18
N VAL A 40 -5.46 -7.25 13.56
CA VAL A 40 -5.37 -6.62 12.24
C VAL A 40 -4.94 -7.66 11.21
N TRP A 41 -5.84 -8.03 10.30
CA TRP A 41 -5.51 -8.87 9.15
C TRP A 41 -4.95 -8.03 8.02
N ILE A 42 -3.82 -8.46 7.47
CA ILE A 42 -3.13 -7.75 6.39
C ILE A 42 -3.02 -8.64 5.17
N ASN A 43 -3.56 -8.12 4.05
CA ASN A 43 -3.35 -8.63 2.71
C ASN A 43 -3.19 -7.45 1.74
N SER A 44 -1.97 -6.90 1.66
CA SER A 44 -1.71 -5.66 0.94
C SER A 44 -0.38 -5.68 0.21
N PRO A 45 -0.34 -5.22 -1.06
CA PRO A 45 0.90 -5.03 -1.81
C PRO A 45 1.72 -3.82 -1.31
N GLY A 46 1.18 -3.03 -0.37
CA GLY A 46 1.75 -1.76 0.06
C GLY A 46 1.12 -0.58 -0.64
N GLY A 47 1.88 0.50 -0.83
CA GLY A 47 1.43 1.74 -1.44
C GLY A 47 2.16 2.94 -0.88
N ASP A 48 1.43 3.98 -0.48
CA ASP A 48 2.00 5.23 0.02
C ASP A 48 2.69 5.06 1.38
N CYS A 49 3.96 5.49 1.44
CA CYS A 49 4.79 5.34 2.65
C CYS A 49 4.35 6.28 3.79
N VAL A 50 3.80 7.46 3.47
CA VAL A 50 3.36 8.44 4.49
C VAL A 50 2.05 7.98 5.10
N ALA A 51 1.12 7.53 4.28
CA ALA A 51 -0.13 6.91 4.73
C ALA A 51 0.14 5.68 5.63
N ALA A 52 1.08 4.83 5.22
CA ALA A 52 1.49 3.67 6.03
C ALA A 52 2.12 4.07 7.38
N ALA A 53 2.97 5.10 7.39
CA ALA A 53 3.56 5.61 8.62
C ALA A 53 2.48 6.16 9.57
N GLN A 54 1.44 6.78 9.04
CA GLN A 54 0.33 7.28 9.82
C GLN A 54 -0.47 6.13 10.46
N ILE A 55 -0.78 5.08 9.70
CA ILE A 55 -1.45 3.86 10.21
C ILE A 55 -0.57 3.15 11.25
N TYR A 56 0.74 3.01 10.98
CA TYR A 56 1.70 2.45 11.94
C TYR A 56 1.65 3.18 13.28
N ASN A 57 1.68 4.52 13.28
CA ASN A 57 1.65 5.31 14.50
C ASN A 57 0.31 5.16 15.24
N MET A 58 -0.83 5.14 14.54
CA MET A 58 -2.13 4.89 15.17
C MET A 58 -2.18 3.56 15.91
N LEU A 59 -1.60 2.51 15.32
CA LEU A 59 -1.51 1.19 15.96
C LEU A 59 -0.55 1.18 17.15
N ARG A 60 0.56 1.91 17.07
CA ARG A 60 1.53 2.04 18.17
C ARG A 60 1.01 2.85 19.36
N GLU A 61 0.11 3.80 19.11
CA GLU A 61 -0.54 4.63 20.12
C GLU A 61 -1.84 4.02 20.67
N TYR A 62 -2.27 2.89 20.12
CA TYR A 62 -3.50 2.23 20.54
C TYR A 62 -3.36 1.62 21.94
N ASP A 63 -4.32 1.88 22.85
CA ASP A 63 -4.26 1.43 24.26
C ASP A 63 -4.40 -0.08 24.46
N GLY A 64 -4.99 -0.81 23.48
CA GLY A 64 -5.15 -2.26 23.51
C GLY A 64 -3.95 -3.00 22.92
N LYS A 65 -3.89 -4.32 23.11
CA LYS A 65 -2.92 -5.15 22.41
C LYS A 65 -3.28 -5.28 20.93
N VAL A 66 -2.29 -5.12 20.07
CA VAL A 66 -2.40 -5.25 18.63
C VAL A 66 -1.77 -6.56 18.17
N THR A 67 -2.58 -7.49 17.68
CA THR A 67 -2.11 -8.70 17.00
C THR A 67 -2.24 -8.50 15.49
N VAL A 68 -1.15 -8.56 14.76
CA VAL A 68 -1.15 -8.54 13.30
C VAL A 68 -1.15 -9.96 12.77
N LYS A 69 -2.01 -10.26 11.80
CA LYS A 69 -2.06 -11.53 11.08
C LYS A 69 -1.94 -11.30 9.58
N ILE A 70 -0.98 -11.97 8.95
CA ILE A 70 -0.75 -11.89 7.51
C ILE A 70 -1.25 -13.20 6.89
N ASP A 71 -2.31 -13.12 6.10
CA ASP A 71 -2.91 -14.32 5.47
C ASP A 71 -2.58 -14.47 3.98
N GLY A 72 -2.27 -13.38 3.30
CA GLY A 72 -1.81 -13.37 1.92
C GLY A 72 -0.42 -12.75 1.81
N ILE A 73 -0.36 -11.42 1.77
CA ILE A 73 0.89 -10.69 1.61
C ILE A 73 0.92 -9.42 2.47
N ALA A 74 2.09 -9.12 3.03
CA ALA A 74 2.42 -7.81 3.57
C ALA A 74 3.67 -7.29 2.87
N ALA A 75 3.50 -6.56 1.78
CA ALA A 75 4.63 -6.07 0.99
C ALA A 75 4.84 -4.56 1.15
N SER A 76 6.11 -4.12 1.02
CA SER A 76 6.45 -2.69 0.97
C SER A 76 5.90 -1.93 2.18
N ALA A 77 5.09 -0.88 1.97
CA ALA A 77 4.46 -0.08 3.00
C ALA A 77 3.60 -0.90 3.98
N ALA A 78 2.95 -1.98 3.53
CA ALA A 78 2.18 -2.86 4.41
C ALA A 78 3.06 -3.65 5.40
N SER A 79 4.30 -3.98 5.02
CA SER A 79 5.25 -4.62 5.93
C SER A 79 5.67 -3.66 7.07
N VAL A 80 5.71 -2.34 6.80
CA VAL A 80 5.97 -1.33 7.83
C VAL A 80 4.82 -1.31 8.84
N ILE A 81 3.57 -1.30 8.38
CA ILE A 81 2.39 -1.35 9.25
C ILE A 81 2.40 -2.62 10.11
N ALA A 82 2.77 -3.76 9.54
CA ALA A 82 2.86 -5.02 10.29
C ALA A 82 3.80 -4.93 11.50
N MET A 83 4.85 -4.11 11.43
CA MET A 83 5.80 -3.91 12.55
C MET A 83 5.19 -3.16 13.74
N ALA A 84 4.01 -2.57 13.60
CA ALA A 84 3.31 -1.93 14.72
C ALA A 84 2.68 -2.95 15.67
N GLY A 85 2.49 -4.20 15.24
CA GLY A 85 1.91 -5.25 16.06
C GLY A 85 2.78 -5.66 17.26
N ASP A 86 2.16 -5.80 18.44
CA ASP A 86 2.80 -6.42 19.59
C ASP A 86 3.17 -7.88 19.27
N ARG A 87 2.31 -8.53 18.50
CA ARG A 87 2.51 -9.87 17.96
C ARG A 87 2.20 -9.89 16.47
N VAL A 88 3.13 -10.41 15.68
CA VAL A 88 3.01 -10.56 14.23
C VAL A 88 3.00 -12.04 13.88
N MET A 89 1.91 -12.50 13.28
CA MET A 89 1.69 -13.90 12.91
C MET A 89 1.54 -14.00 11.39
N MET A 90 2.10 -15.05 10.81
CA MET A 90 2.00 -15.30 9.37
C MET A 90 1.33 -16.64 9.09
N SER A 91 0.44 -16.67 8.11
CA SER A 91 -0.09 -17.94 7.59
C SER A 91 1.03 -18.75 6.92
N PRO A 92 0.96 -20.10 6.91
CA PRO A 92 2.03 -20.94 6.38
C PRO A 92 2.42 -20.66 4.93
N VAL A 93 1.51 -20.09 4.15
CA VAL A 93 1.69 -19.76 2.72
C VAL A 93 1.70 -18.25 2.43
N SER A 94 1.65 -17.43 3.48
CA SER A 94 1.72 -15.97 3.31
C SER A 94 3.16 -15.50 3.09
N MET A 95 3.28 -14.31 2.53
CA MET A 95 4.55 -13.70 2.17
C MET A 95 4.71 -12.32 2.81
N MET A 96 5.94 -11.95 3.10
CA MET A 96 6.33 -10.57 3.42
C MET A 96 7.41 -10.10 2.47
N MET A 97 7.39 -8.81 2.09
CA MET A 97 8.43 -8.24 1.24
C MET A 97 8.84 -6.85 1.75
N ILE A 98 10.13 -6.62 1.79
CA ILE A 98 10.73 -5.32 2.10
C ILE A 98 11.64 -4.87 0.97
N HIS A 99 11.56 -3.58 0.64
CA HIS A 99 12.39 -2.95 -0.38
C HIS A 99 12.61 -1.46 -0.10
N ASN A 100 13.42 -0.80 -0.92
CA ASN A 100 13.63 0.64 -0.86
C ASN A 100 12.37 1.40 -1.29
N PRO A 101 12.08 2.57 -0.67
CA PRO A 101 11.05 3.46 -1.15
C PRO A 101 11.38 3.94 -2.58
N MET A 102 10.34 4.25 -3.34
CA MET A 102 10.47 4.71 -4.72
C MET A 102 9.50 5.87 -4.99
N THR A 103 9.87 6.72 -5.92
CA THR A 103 9.02 7.82 -6.38
C THR A 103 9.25 8.09 -7.85
N ILE A 104 8.37 8.88 -8.45
CA ILE A 104 8.54 9.45 -9.79
C ILE A 104 8.77 10.94 -9.60
N ALA A 105 9.84 11.48 -10.18
CA ALA A 105 10.18 12.90 -10.13
C ALA A 105 10.38 13.45 -11.53
N PHE A 106 9.98 14.72 -11.74
CA PHE A 106 10.15 15.46 -12.96
C PHE A 106 10.77 16.81 -12.63
N GLY A 107 11.64 17.32 -13.50
CA GLY A 107 12.24 18.63 -13.34
C GLY A 107 13.72 18.67 -13.71
N ASP A 108 14.42 19.68 -13.22
CA ASP A 108 15.87 19.85 -13.42
C ASP A 108 16.71 18.96 -12.47
N SER A 109 18.02 19.08 -12.57
CA SER A 109 18.94 18.31 -11.73
C SER A 109 18.75 18.57 -10.23
N GLY A 110 18.33 19.78 -9.85
CA GLY A 110 18.05 20.13 -8.46
C GLY A 110 16.79 19.43 -7.93
N GLU A 111 15.73 19.31 -8.76
CA GLU A 111 14.53 18.54 -8.41
C GLU A 111 14.85 17.05 -8.25
N MET A 112 15.66 16.49 -9.16
CA MET A 112 16.11 15.10 -9.04
C MET A 112 16.90 14.87 -7.75
N GLN A 113 17.80 15.79 -7.38
CA GLN A 113 18.57 15.67 -6.14
C GLN A 113 17.67 15.76 -4.91
N ARG A 114 16.67 16.66 -4.89
CA ARG A 114 15.68 16.72 -3.79
C ARG A 114 14.89 15.42 -3.65
N ALA A 115 14.47 14.82 -4.75
CA ALA A 115 13.79 13.51 -4.72
C ALA A 115 14.68 12.40 -4.15
N ILE A 116 15.96 12.36 -4.52
CA ILE A 116 16.94 11.40 -3.98
C ILE A 116 17.09 11.60 -2.46
N ASP A 117 17.21 12.82 -1.99
CA ASP A 117 17.41 13.10 -0.56
C ASP A 117 16.14 12.82 0.25
N MET A 118 14.96 13.07 -0.32
CA MET A 118 13.67 12.66 0.25
C MET A 118 13.60 11.14 0.39
N LEU A 119 13.93 10.38 -0.65
CA LEU A 119 13.92 8.90 -0.61
C LEU A 119 14.88 8.33 0.45
N LYS A 120 16.05 8.95 0.66
CA LYS A 120 16.96 8.55 1.75
C LYS A 120 16.30 8.74 3.11
N SER A 121 15.65 9.88 3.33
CA SER A 121 14.97 10.18 4.58
C SER A 121 13.81 9.23 4.84
N VAL A 122 13.01 8.90 3.80
CA VAL A 122 11.94 7.91 3.89
C VAL A 122 12.50 6.51 4.19
N LYS A 123 13.60 6.11 3.54
CA LYS A 123 14.28 4.83 3.83
C LYS A 123 14.71 4.75 5.29
N ASP A 124 15.32 5.80 5.82
CA ASP A 124 15.75 5.86 7.22
C ASP A 124 14.55 5.77 8.19
N SER A 125 13.44 6.39 7.87
CA SER A 125 12.18 6.29 8.64
C SER A 125 11.63 4.86 8.65
N ILE A 126 11.60 4.19 7.49
CA ILE A 126 11.17 2.79 7.37
C ILE A 126 12.08 1.87 8.19
N ILE A 127 13.40 2.07 8.12
CA ILE A 127 14.38 1.30 8.90
C ILE A 127 14.13 1.42 10.40
N ASN A 128 13.67 2.56 10.90
CA ASN A 128 13.33 2.71 12.33
C ASN A 128 12.25 1.70 12.78
N ALA A 129 11.19 1.51 11.97
CA ALA A 129 10.14 0.55 12.30
C ALA A 129 10.67 -0.90 12.29
N TYR A 130 11.49 -1.25 11.30
CA TYR A 130 12.09 -2.58 11.22
C TYR A 130 13.10 -2.83 12.34
N GLU A 131 13.94 -1.85 12.69
CA GLU A 131 14.92 -1.95 13.77
C GLU A 131 14.24 -2.17 15.11
N LEU A 132 13.17 -1.42 15.40
CA LEU A 132 12.39 -1.55 16.64
C LEU A 132 11.75 -2.96 16.78
N LYS A 133 11.29 -3.55 15.70
CA LYS A 133 10.66 -4.90 15.75
C LYS A 133 11.68 -6.01 15.74
N THR A 134 12.69 -5.94 14.87
CA THR A 134 13.62 -7.07 14.62
C THR A 134 14.86 -7.06 15.51
N GLY A 135 15.23 -5.89 16.05
CA GLY A 135 16.51 -5.71 16.75
C GLY A 135 17.75 -5.80 15.84
N MET A 136 17.58 -5.88 14.52
CA MET A 136 18.70 -5.93 13.58
C MET A 136 19.36 -4.57 13.43
N SER A 137 20.67 -4.58 13.08
CA SER A 137 21.39 -3.34 12.76
C SER A 137 20.84 -2.68 11.50
N ARG A 138 20.83 -1.35 11.47
CA ARG A 138 20.41 -0.52 10.32
C ARG A 138 21.11 -0.91 9.02
N THR A 139 22.42 -1.23 9.09
CA THR A 139 23.18 -1.68 7.93
C THR A 139 22.63 -2.98 7.35
N LYS A 140 22.31 -3.97 8.20
CA LYS A 140 21.71 -5.24 7.74
C LYS A 140 20.33 -5.02 7.14
N LEU A 141 19.49 -4.21 7.77
CA LEU A 141 18.18 -3.84 7.25
C LEU A 141 18.27 -3.11 5.90
N ALA A 142 19.20 -2.15 5.77
CA ALA A 142 19.43 -1.46 4.51
C ALA A 142 19.80 -2.43 3.39
N HIS A 143 20.70 -3.40 3.64
CA HIS A 143 21.06 -4.42 2.65
C HIS A 143 19.87 -5.32 2.26
N LEU A 144 19.03 -5.71 3.22
CA LEU A 144 17.83 -6.50 2.91
C LEU A 144 16.85 -5.69 2.04
N MET A 145 16.69 -4.39 2.31
CA MET A 145 15.86 -3.50 1.48
C MET A 145 16.47 -3.29 0.08
N ASP A 146 17.78 -3.10 -0.01
CA ASP A 146 18.48 -2.94 -1.29
C ASP A 146 18.34 -4.19 -2.18
N ALA A 147 18.29 -5.37 -1.56
CA ALA A 147 18.13 -6.65 -2.23
C ALA A 147 16.66 -6.99 -2.58
N GLU A 148 15.68 -6.16 -2.21
CA GLU A 148 14.25 -6.50 -2.33
C GLU A 148 13.98 -7.90 -1.74
N THR A 149 13.99 -7.98 -0.42
CA THR A 149 13.93 -9.27 0.26
C THR A 149 12.49 -9.77 0.40
N TRP A 150 12.25 -10.93 -0.19
CA TRP A 150 11.02 -11.70 -0.04
C TRP A 150 11.19 -12.77 1.04
N MET A 151 10.21 -12.89 1.91
CA MET A 151 10.24 -13.79 3.05
C MET A 151 8.96 -14.61 3.10
N ASP A 152 9.09 -15.93 3.19
CA ASP A 152 8.03 -16.80 3.69
C ASP A 152 7.89 -16.64 5.22
N ALA A 153 6.90 -17.30 5.81
CA ALA A 153 6.64 -17.22 7.23
C ALA A 153 7.85 -17.62 8.10
N ASN A 154 8.58 -18.67 7.71
CA ASN A 154 9.73 -19.15 8.46
C ASN A 154 10.91 -18.17 8.37
N LYS A 155 11.16 -17.62 7.20
CA LYS A 155 12.22 -16.63 6.99
C LYS A 155 11.91 -15.31 7.70
N ALA A 156 10.65 -14.89 7.72
CA ALA A 156 10.23 -13.71 8.47
C ALA A 156 10.46 -13.87 9.98
N ILE A 157 10.18 -15.07 10.53
CA ILE A 157 10.46 -15.38 11.93
C ILE A 157 11.96 -15.42 12.20
N GLU A 158 12.75 -16.11 11.35
CA GLU A 158 14.22 -16.16 11.48
C GLU A 158 14.85 -14.76 11.54
N LEU A 159 14.32 -13.83 10.76
CA LEU A 159 14.79 -12.45 10.70
C LEU A 159 14.10 -11.51 11.72
N GLY A 160 13.15 -12.01 12.52
CA GLY A 160 12.47 -11.24 13.56
C GLY A 160 11.36 -10.29 13.07
N PHE A 161 10.94 -10.41 11.81
CA PHE A 161 9.81 -9.65 11.27
C PHE A 161 8.46 -10.22 11.70
N ALA A 162 8.41 -11.53 11.99
CA ALA A 162 7.24 -12.20 12.53
C ALA A 162 7.61 -12.99 13.79
N ASP A 163 6.61 -13.26 14.62
CA ASP A 163 6.79 -13.95 15.89
C ASP A 163 6.44 -15.44 15.79
N GLU A 164 5.45 -15.79 14.96
CA GLU A 164 5.02 -17.19 14.81
C GLU A 164 4.26 -17.46 13.51
N VAL A 165 4.13 -18.75 13.18
CA VAL A 165 3.24 -19.24 12.12
C VAL A 165 1.86 -19.51 12.69
N ILE A 166 0.79 -19.04 12.00
CA ILE A 166 -0.60 -19.32 12.39
C ILE A 166 -0.84 -20.81 12.27
N GLN A 167 -1.15 -21.46 13.40
CA GLN A 167 -1.52 -22.86 13.43
C GLN A 167 -3.05 -22.99 13.32
N ARG A 168 -3.50 -23.98 12.54
CA ARG A 168 -4.91 -24.27 12.37
C ARG A 168 -5.46 -24.87 13.68
N ASN A 169 -6.11 -24.06 14.51
CA ASN A 169 -7.00 -24.59 15.54
C ASN A 169 -8.33 -24.96 14.85
N GLY A 170 -8.66 -26.25 14.86
CA GLY A 170 -9.77 -26.84 14.09
C GLY A 170 -11.12 -26.14 14.27
N ALA A 171 -11.40 -25.19 13.42
CA ALA A 171 -12.72 -24.75 12.99
C ALA A 171 -12.50 -23.84 11.78
N VAL A 172 -13.03 -24.24 10.63
CA VAL A 172 -12.98 -23.46 9.38
C VAL A 172 -14.25 -22.63 9.37
N ASP A 173 -14.14 -21.31 9.64
CA ASP A 173 -15.10 -20.38 9.07
C ASP A 173 -14.67 -20.13 7.62
N GLU A 174 -15.54 -20.51 6.69
CA GLU A 174 -15.37 -20.24 5.27
C GLU A 174 -15.48 -18.73 5.03
N MET A 175 -14.36 -18.01 5.05
CA MET A 175 -14.32 -16.66 4.52
C MET A 175 -14.15 -16.75 3.00
N GLU A 176 -15.06 -16.14 2.26
CA GLU A 176 -14.90 -15.92 0.81
C GLU A 176 -13.62 -15.12 0.56
N ILE A 177 -12.65 -15.75 -0.08
CA ILE A 177 -11.38 -15.14 -0.47
C ILE A 177 -11.64 -14.32 -1.75
N PRO A 178 -11.46 -12.99 -1.73
CA PRO A 178 -11.51 -12.21 -2.97
C PRO A 178 -10.44 -12.74 -3.95
N GLN A 179 -10.79 -12.91 -5.22
CA GLN A 179 -9.82 -13.30 -6.25
C GLN A 179 -8.85 -12.14 -6.50
N VAL A 180 -7.73 -12.14 -5.80
CA VAL A 180 -6.63 -11.23 -6.08
C VAL A 180 -5.65 -11.96 -6.98
N SER A 181 -5.45 -11.41 -8.19
CA SER A 181 -4.40 -11.87 -9.11
C SER A 181 -3.03 -11.62 -8.49
N MET A 182 -2.30 -12.69 -8.18
CA MET A 182 -1.02 -12.60 -7.47
C MET A 182 0.10 -12.16 -8.41
N LEU A 183 0.61 -10.96 -8.21
CA LEU A 183 1.76 -10.39 -8.90
C LEU A 183 2.93 -10.29 -7.92
N TYR A 184 3.83 -11.28 -7.92
CA TYR A 184 4.88 -11.44 -6.92
C TYR A 184 6.18 -10.67 -7.17
N SER A 185 6.20 -9.69 -8.08
CA SER A 185 7.41 -8.91 -8.31
C SER A 185 7.15 -7.42 -8.14
N LYS A 186 8.20 -6.66 -7.78
CA LYS A 186 8.18 -5.19 -7.72
C LYS A 186 7.63 -4.58 -9.02
N THR A 187 8.07 -5.08 -10.16
CA THR A 187 7.60 -4.68 -11.48
C THR A 187 6.10 -4.92 -11.66
N ALA A 188 5.60 -6.03 -11.14
CA ALA A 188 4.20 -6.39 -11.25
C ALA A 188 3.30 -5.54 -10.33
N VAL A 189 3.76 -5.22 -9.10
CA VAL A 189 3.06 -4.30 -8.18
C VAL A 189 3.00 -2.90 -8.78
N VAL A 190 4.11 -2.40 -9.33
CA VAL A 190 4.16 -1.10 -10.01
C VAL A 190 3.30 -1.08 -11.26
N ASN A 191 3.33 -2.13 -12.09
CA ASN A 191 2.52 -2.21 -13.29
C ASN A 191 1.03 -2.27 -12.97
N SER A 192 0.62 -3.00 -11.93
CA SER A 192 -0.77 -3.03 -11.47
C SER A 192 -1.27 -1.63 -11.05
N LEU A 193 -0.44 -0.88 -10.33
CA LEU A 193 -0.76 0.50 -9.94
C LEU A 193 -0.84 1.43 -11.16
N MET A 194 0.12 1.33 -12.08
CA MET A 194 0.15 2.11 -13.32
C MET A 194 -1.03 1.78 -14.25
N ASP A 195 -1.44 0.52 -14.31
CA ASP A 195 -2.60 0.09 -15.09
C ASP A 195 -3.92 0.68 -14.52
N LYS A 196 -4.09 0.67 -13.19
CA LYS A 196 -5.23 1.31 -12.52
C LYS A 196 -5.28 2.81 -12.80
N ILE A 197 -4.15 3.51 -12.71
CA ILE A 197 -4.04 4.94 -13.03
C ILE A 197 -4.39 5.20 -14.51
N ALA A 198 -3.85 4.39 -15.43
CA ALA A 198 -4.09 4.53 -16.87
C ALA A 198 -5.57 4.29 -17.22
N GLU A 199 -6.23 3.37 -16.55
CA GLU A 199 -7.66 3.09 -16.74
C GLU A 199 -8.52 4.28 -16.29
N LYS A 200 -8.24 4.87 -15.12
CA LYS A 200 -8.94 6.04 -14.61
C LYS A 200 -8.72 7.28 -15.48
N CYS A 201 -7.52 7.48 -16.02
CA CYS A 201 -7.23 8.54 -16.99
C CYS A 201 -7.98 8.37 -18.31
N ARG A 202 -8.19 7.13 -18.80
CA ARG A 202 -9.00 6.87 -20.00
C ARG A 202 -10.47 7.23 -19.81
N ILE A 203 -11.04 6.97 -18.65
CA ILE A 203 -12.44 7.30 -18.34
C ILE A 203 -12.64 8.81 -18.34
N GLN A 204 -11.70 9.59 -17.80
CA GLN A 204 -11.75 11.05 -17.83
C GLN A 204 -11.70 11.62 -19.26
N GLN A 205 -10.83 11.09 -20.13
CA GLN A 205 -10.77 11.54 -21.53
C GLN A 205 -12.06 11.23 -22.31
N LYS A 206 -12.76 10.15 -22.01
CA LYS A 206 -14.01 9.81 -22.69
C LYS A 206 -15.16 10.76 -22.31
N ASN A 207 -15.15 11.31 -21.10
CA ASN A 207 -16.14 12.30 -20.64
C ASN A 207 -15.89 13.71 -21.15
N GLU A 208 -14.64 14.09 -21.48
CA GLU A 208 -14.32 15.42 -22.03
C GLU A 208 -14.53 15.51 -23.55
N THR A 209 -14.46 14.38 -24.29
CA THR A 209 -14.59 14.40 -25.76
C THR A 209 -16.03 14.46 -26.26
N GLU A 210 -17.03 14.27 -25.45
CA GLU A 210 -18.44 14.39 -25.89
C GLU A 210 -18.99 15.84 -25.86
N ASN A 211 -18.26 16.80 -25.27
CA ASN A 211 -18.77 18.18 -25.09
C ASN A 211 -17.96 19.30 -25.78
N SER A 212 -17.02 19.01 -26.69
CA SER A 212 -16.29 20.05 -27.41
C SER A 212 -16.52 20.01 -28.93
N ASN A 213 -17.35 20.99 -29.37
CA ASN A 213 -17.27 21.64 -30.71
C ASN A 213 -17.59 20.78 -31.94
N LYS A 214 -18.82 20.31 -32.09
CA LYS A 214 -19.41 20.15 -33.41
C LYS A 214 -19.86 21.56 -33.92
N VAL A 215 -18.95 22.31 -34.51
CA VAL A 215 -19.32 23.47 -35.35
C VAL A 215 -20.04 22.88 -36.56
N LYS A 216 -21.35 23.18 -36.73
CA LYS A 216 -22.14 22.71 -37.88
C LYS A 216 -21.45 23.16 -39.16
N ALA A 217 -21.25 22.24 -40.11
CA ALA A 217 -20.64 22.53 -41.40
C ALA A 217 -21.27 23.70 -42.13
N ASP A 218 -22.57 23.92 -41.94
CA ASP A 218 -23.31 25.06 -42.48
C ASP A 218 -22.81 26.43 -41.96
N SER A 219 -22.34 26.51 -40.73
CA SER A 219 -21.78 27.74 -40.13
C SER A 219 -20.39 28.09 -40.74
N LEU A 220 -19.62 27.09 -41.12
CA LEU A 220 -18.32 27.25 -41.78
C LEU A 220 -18.53 27.66 -43.25
N MET A 221 -19.49 27.05 -43.96
CA MET A 221 -19.85 27.40 -45.33
C MET A 221 -20.40 28.83 -45.42
N SER A 222 -21.20 29.28 -44.44
CA SER A 222 -21.69 30.67 -44.39
C SER A 222 -20.57 31.69 -44.21
N ARG A 223 -19.53 31.36 -43.44
CA ARG A 223 -18.34 32.20 -43.25
C ARG A 223 -17.44 32.26 -44.49
N LEU A 224 -17.30 31.11 -45.20
CA LEU A 224 -16.54 31.06 -46.44
C LEU A 224 -17.19 31.92 -47.57
N ASN A 225 -18.53 31.93 -47.64
CA ASN A 225 -19.25 32.71 -48.64
C ASN A 225 -19.18 34.24 -48.36
N LEU A 226 -18.85 34.67 -47.15
CA LEU A 226 -18.65 36.07 -46.82
C LEU A 226 -17.26 36.61 -47.22
N LEU A 227 -16.29 35.70 -47.45
CA LEU A 227 -14.92 36.08 -47.85
C LEU A 227 -14.73 36.13 -49.38
N ASN A 228 -15.75 35.73 -50.15
CA ASN A 228 -15.75 35.73 -51.62
C ASN A 228 -16.61 36.82 -52.24
N ARG A 229 -16.83 37.95 -51.52
CA ARG A 229 -17.43 39.18 -52.04
C ARG A 229 -16.48 40.35 -52.01
#